data_ff0fcf7515202981799f21bbefc57592
#
_entry.id   ff0fcf7515202981799f21bbefc57592
#
_cell.length_a   1.000
_cell.length_b   1.000
_cell.length_c   1.000
_cell.angle_alpha   90.00
_cell.angle_beta   90.00
_cell.angle_gamma   90.00
#
_symmetry.space_group_name_H-M   'P 1'
#
loop_
_entity.id
_entity.type
_entity.pdbx_description
1 polymer ?
#
loop_
_entity_poly.entity_id
_entity_poly.type
_entity_poly.pdbx_seq_one_letter_code
_entity_poly.pdbx_strand_id
1 'polypeptide(L)'
;METSEGRHLPVPHCIKGSDGWEIRPEIAEALNKVQAEIIDKPTFGSEALAERLFALADGKEEELEIELVGLCTDICVVSNALLLKAKMPEAVIKVDSACAAGVTPESHEAALVTMRMCQVEVG
;
A
#
# COMPACT_ATOMS: atom_id res chain seq x y z
N MET A 1 12.18 1.50 -14.97
CA MET A 1 11.30 0.45 -15.47
C MET A 1 12.05 -0.77 -15.99
N GLU A 2 13.31 -0.85 -15.62
CA GLU A 2 14.17 -2.01 -15.99
C GLU A 2 13.89 -3.23 -15.08
N THR A 3 13.02 -3.10 -14.11
CA THR A 3 12.68 -4.17 -13.17
C THR A 3 11.70 -5.18 -13.79
N SER A 4 11.62 -6.38 -13.20
CA SER A 4 10.66 -7.40 -13.62
C SER A 4 9.23 -6.89 -13.53
N GLU A 5 8.89 -6.21 -12.43
CA GLU A 5 7.57 -5.61 -12.25
C GLU A 5 7.26 -4.57 -13.31
N GLY A 6 8.24 -3.71 -13.62
CA GLY A 6 8.08 -2.69 -14.65
C GLY A 6 7.84 -3.25 -16.04
N ARG A 7 8.47 -4.38 -16.36
CA ARG A 7 8.28 -5.05 -17.67
C ARG A 7 6.87 -5.64 -17.85
N HIS A 8 6.16 -5.90 -16.75
CA HIS A 8 4.79 -6.44 -16.80
C HIS A 8 3.72 -5.36 -16.98
N LEU A 9 4.10 -4.09 -16.79
CA LEU A 9 3.16 -2.98 -16.89
C LEU A 9 3.09 -2.49 -18.35
N PRO A 10 1.89 -2.05 -18.81
CA PRO A 10 1.68 -1.71 -20.21
C PRO A 10 2.45 -0.47 -20.68
N VAL A 11 2.76 0.44 -19.77
CA VAL A 11 3.45 1.69 -20.09
C VAL A 11 4.43 2.06 -18.98
N PRO A 12 5.54 2.74 -19.30
CA PRO A 12 6.41 3.33 -18.27
C PRO A 12 5.65 4.37 -17.45
N HIS A 13 5.79 4.30 -16.11
CA HIS A 13 5.16 5.28 -15.21
C HIS A 13 5.90 5.33 -13.88
N CYS A 14 5.61 6.34 -13.08
CA CYS A 14 6.22 6.56 -11.77
C CYS A 14 7.75 6.50 -11.83
N ILE A 15 8.32 7.12 -12.85
CA ILE A 15 9.78 7.20 -13.01
C ILE A 15 10.31 8.30 -12.10
N LYS A 16 11.20 7.91 -11.17
CA LYS A 16 11.75 8.82 -10.17
C LYS A 16 12.36 10.06 -10.85
N GLY A 17 12.01 11.23 -10.31
CA GLY A 17 12.46 12.52 -10.87
C GLY A 17 11.51 13.10 -11.90
N SER A 18 10.47 12.38 -12.32
CA SER A 18 9.44 12.90 -13.23
C SER A 18 8.24 13.42 -12.44
N ASP A 19 7.41 14.25 -13.09
CA ASP A 19 6.18 14.76 -12.47
C ASP A 19 5.22 13.63 -12.10
N GLY A 20 5.18 12.56 -12.89
CA GLY A 20 4.33 11.40 -12.62
C GLY A 20 4.74 10.59 -11.39
N TRP A 21 5.97 10.78 -10.91
CA TRP A 21 6.45 10.15 -9.68
C TRP A 21 6.07 10.96 -8.44
N GLU A 22 5.94 12.28 -8.58
CA GLU A 22 5.66 13.17 -7.45
C GLU A 22 4.24 12.95 -6.91
N ILE A 23 4.08 13.13 -5.61
CA ILE A 23 2.76 13.10 -4.97
C ILE A 23 1.96 14.31 -5.46
N ARG A 24 0.69 14.11 -5.78
CA ARG A 24 -0.17 15.22 -6.22
C ARG A 24 -0.15 16.35 -5.19
N PRO A 25 -0.12 17.63 -5.64
CA PRO A 25 0.04 18.76 -4.71
C PRO A 25 -0.99 18.79 -3.58
N GLU A 26 -2.25 18.47 -3.85
CA GLU A 26 -3.31 18.47 -2.84
C GLU A 26 -3.07 17.44 -1.75
N ILE A 27 -2.56 16.26 -2.15
CA ILE A 27 -2.24 15.19 -1.22
C ILE A 27 -0.96 15.51 -0.45
N ALA A 28 0.06 16.03 -1.14
CA ALA A 28 1.32 16.44 -0.50
C ALA A 28 1.07 17.50 0.59
N GLU A 29 0.18 18.46 0.33
CA GLU A 29 -0.20 19.47 1.31
C GLU A 29 -0.84 18.85 2.55
N ALA A 30 -1.78 17.92 2.35
CA ALA A 30 -2.44 17.22 3.45
C ALA A 30 -1.45 16.41 4.28
N LEU A 31 -0.52 15.71 3.63
CA LEU A 31 0.52 14.93 4.30
C LEU A 31 1.46 15.80 5.11
N ASN A 32 1.82 16.98 4.57
CA ASN A 32 2.68 17.93 5.28
C ASN A 32 2.03 18.45 6.56
N LYS A 33 0.72 18.65 6.56
CA LYS A 33 -0.01 19.13 7.74
C LYS A 33 0.06 18.15 8.92
N VAL A 34 0.16 16.85 8.64
CA VAL A 34 0.26 15.82 9.67
C VAL A 34 1.68 15.29 9.83
N GLN A 35 2.65 15.89 9.14
CA GLN A 35 4.06 15.49 9.18
C GLN A 35 4.25 14.01 8.88
N ALA A 36 3.58 13.53 7.83
CA ALA A 36 3.64 12.12 7.42
C ALA A 36 5.07 11.71 7.04
N GLU A 37 5.46 10.52 7.46
CA GLU A 37 6.73 9.93 7.05
C GLU A 37 6.59 9.41 5.62
N ILE A 38 7.61 9.64 4.78
CA ILE A 38 7.62 9.21 3.39
C ILE A 38 8.62 8.09 3.23
N ILE A 39 8.17 6.97 2.69
CA ILE A 39 9.02 5.81 2.40
C ILE A 39 8.90 5.50 0.91
N ASP A 40 10.00 5.72 0.17
CA ASP A 40 10.06 5.34 -1.24
C ASP A 40 10.13 3.83 -1.36
N LYS A 41 9.41 3.28 -2.32
CA LYS A 41 9.44 1.84 -2.55
C LYS A 41 9.76 1.53 -4.00
N PRO A 42 10.79 0.72 -4.26
CA PRO A 42 11.14 0.31 -5.62
C PRO A 42 10.30 -0.87 -6.14
N THR A 43 9.52 -1.50 -5.27
CA THR A 43 8.72 -2.70 -5.55
C THR A 43 7.26 -2.46 -5.17
N PHE A 44 6.35 -3.32 -5.61
CA PHE A 44 4.91 -3.15 -5.30
C PHE A 44 4.66 -3.23 -3.80
N GLY A 45 5.18 -4.26 -3.13
CA GLY A 45 5.19 -4.34 -1.67
C GLY A 45 6.44 -3.68 -1.12
N SER A 46 6.37 -3.07 0.05
CA SER A 46 7.49 -2.39 0.69
C SER A 46 7.93 -3.13 1.94
N GLU A 47 9.06 -3.83 1.84
CA GLU A 47 9.67 -4.45 3.02
C GLU A 47 10.11 -3.40 4.04
N ALA A 48 10.61 -2.24 3.57
CA ALA A 48 10.99 -1.15 4.46
C ALA A 48 9.81 -0.64 5.28
N LEU A 49 8.62 -0.53 4.68
CA LEU A 49 7.40 -0.16 5.39
C LEU A 49 7.05 -1.20 6.46
N ALA A 50 7.09 -2.48 6.09
CA ALA A 50 6.80 -3.56 7.03
C ALA A 50 7.75 -3.56 8.22
N GLU A 51 9.04 -3.38 7.98
CA GLU A 51 10.05 -3.28 9.04
C GLU A 51 9.80 -2.06 9.95
N ARG A 52 9.47 -0.92 9.34
CA ARG A 52 9.19 0.32 10.08
C ARG A 52 7.99 0.16 11.01
N LEU A 53 6.91 -0.43 10.50
CA LEU A 53 5.69 -0.65 11.29
C LEU A 53 5.89 -1.73 12.35
N PHE A 54 6.66 -2.77 12.04
CA PHE A 54 7.01 -3.79 13.01
C PHE A 54 7.79 -3.18 14.19
N ALA A 55 8.73 -2.27 13.90
CA ALA A 55 9.47 -1.55 14.93
C ALA A 55 8.54 -0.66 15.78
N LEU A 56 7.57 0.00 15.14
CA LEU A 56 6.57 0.81 15.84
C LEU A 56 5.70 -0.01 16.79
N ALA A 57 5.38 -1.24 16.41
CA ALA A 57 4.57 -2.14 17.22
C ALA A 57 5.28 -2.53 18.52
N ASP A 58 6.61 -2.56 18.51
CA ASP A 58 7.44 -2.81 19.69
C ASP A 58 6.99 -4.05 20.48
N GLY A 59 6.73 -5.16 19.77
CA GLY A 59 6.27 -6.41 20.36
C GLY A 59 4.79 -6.45 20.73
N LYS A 60 4.04 -5.38 20.44
CA LYS A 60 2.62 -5.24 20.75
C LYS A 60 1.79 -5.11 19.49
N GLU A 61 2.01 -6.01 18.53
CA GLU A 61 1.32 -5.94 17.23
C GLU A 61 -0.21 -6.02 17.37
N GLU A 62 -0.72 -6.68 18.39
CA GLU A 62 -2.15 -6.77 18.64
C GLU A 62 -2.81 -5.43 19.00
N GLU A 63 -2.00 -4.45 19.38
CA GLU A 63 -2.48 -3.10 19.64
C GLU A 63 -2.36 -2.17 18.41
N LEU A 64 -1.74 -2.65 17.34
CA LEU A 64 -1.50 -1.85 16.14
C LEU A 64 -2.65 -2.01 15.15
N GLU A 65 -3.16 -0.88 14.67
CA GLU A 65 -4.15 -0.84 13.61
C GLU A 65 -3.59 -0.03 12.44
N ILE A 66 -3.63 -0.61 11.25
CA ILE A 66 -3.10 0.00 10.04
C ILE A 66 -4.21 0.06 9.01
N GLU A 67 -4.49 1.25 8.50
CA GLU A 67 -5.45 1.44 7.41
C GLU A 67 -4.71 1.80 6.13
N LEU A 68 -5.02 1.09 5.05
CA LEU A 68 -4.40 1.30 3.75
C LEU A 68 -5.39 1.96 2.79
N VAL A 69 -4.91 2.95 2.07
CA VAL A 69 -5.64 3.64 1.02
C VAL A 69 -4.71 3.88 -0.17
N GLY A 70 -5.27 4.20 -1.31
CA GLY A 70 -4.48 4.61 -2.49
C GLY A 70 -4.57 3.66 -3.66
N LEU A 71 -3.52 3.63 -4.47
CA LEU A 71 -3.47 2.95 -5.76
C LEU A 71 -2.27 1.99 -5.85
N CYS A 72 -2.38 0.95 -6.56
CA CYS A 72 -3.62 0.32 -7.06
C CYS A 72 -4.06 -0.75 -6.08
N THR A 73 -5.36 -0.89 -5.87
CA THR A 73 -5.91 -1.90 -4.95
C THR A 73 -5.37 -3.28 -5.26
N ASP A 74 -5.32 -3.64 -6.54
CA ASP A 74 -4.95 -4.95 -7.06
C ASP A 74 -3.45 -5.13 -7.27
N ILE A 75 -2.64 -4.14 -6.94
CA ILE A 75 -1.17 -4.20 -7.11
C ILE A 75 -0.47 -3.81 -5.80
N CYS A 76 -0.26 -2.51 -5.56
CA CYS A 76 0.51 -2.04 -4.39
C CYS A 76 -0.26 -2.22 -3.09
N VAL A 77 -1.56 -1.96 -3.08
CA VAL A 77 -2.36 -2.04 -1.85
C VAL A 77 -2.45 -3.49 -1.37
N VAL A 78 -2.85 -4.43 -2.24
CA VAL A 78 -2.94 -5.84 -1.87
C VAL A 78 -1.56 -6.41 -1.50
N SER A 79 -0.51 -6.03 -2.23
CA SER A 79 0.84 -6.49 -1.93
C SER A 79 1.28 -6.06 -0.53
N ASN A 80 1.05 -4.82 -0.17
CA ASN A 80 1.41 -4.31 1.16
C ASN A 80 0.50 -4.89 2.25
N ALA A 81 -0.80 -5.03 1.98
CA ALA A 81 -1.73 -5.60 2.94
C ALA A 81 -1.32 -7.02 3.36
N LEU A 82 -1.01 -7.86 2.38
CA LEU A 82 -0.60 -9.25 2.63
C LEU A 82 0.78 -9.32 3.28
N LEU A 83 1.71 -8.47 2.86
CA LEU A 83 3.04 -8.41 3.45
C LEU A 83 2.97 -7.99 4.92
N LEU A 84 2.18 -6.97 5.23
CA LEU A 84 2.00 -6.50 6.61
C LEU A 84 1.32 -7.58 7.46
N LYS A 85 0.34 -8.28 6.89
CA LYS A 85 -0.36 -9.37 7.59
C LYS A 85 0.59 -10.53 7.89
N ALA A 86 1.50 -10.84 6.95
CA ALA A 86 2.52 -11.87 7.15
C ALA A 86 3.55 -11.45 8.22
N LYS A 87 3.95 -10.19 8.20
CA LYS A 87 4.93 -9.66 9.16
C LYS A 87 4.35 -9.55 10.57
N MET A 88 3.07 -9.16 10.66
CA MET A 88 2.38 -8.93 11.93
C MET A 88 0.98 -9.55 11.88
N PRO A 89 0.87 -10.87 12.04
CA PRO A 89 -0.42 -11.56 11.86
C PRO A 89 -1.48 -11.15 12.89
N GLU A 90 -1.09 -10.62 14.03
CA GLU A 90 -2.04 -10.20 15.07
C GLU A 90 -2.41 -8.73 14.99
N ALA A 91 -1.74 -7.95 14.12
CA ALA A 91 -2.12 -6.55 13.89
C ALA A 91 -3.42 -6.47 13.08
N VAL A 92 -4.19 -5.41 13.32
CA VAL A 92 -5.40 -5.13 12.53
C VAL A 92 -4.98 -4.39 11.28
N ILE A 93 -5.18 -5.02 10.12
CA ILE A 93 -4.90 -4.43 8.81
C ILE A 93 -6.24 -4.17 8.12
N LYS A 94 -6.47 -2.93 7.74
CA LYS A 94 -7.71 -2.47 7.10
C LYS A 94 -7.45 -1.85 5.75
N VAL A 95 -8.42 -1.94 4.86
CA VAL A 95 -8.42 -1.22 3.59
C VAL A 95 -9.75 -0.47 3.48
N ASP A 96 -9.69 0.82 3.21
CA ASP A 96 -10.89 1.60 2.88
C ASP A 96 -11.10 1.52 1.37
N SER A 97 -12.09 0.72 0.97
CA SER A 97 -12.37 0.45 -0.44
C SER A 97 -12.83 1.70 -1.20
N ALA A 98 -13.42 2.66 -0.51
CA ALA A 98 -13.84 3.94 -1.11
C ALA A 98 -12.65 4.86 -1.38
N CYS A 99 -11.53 4.62 -0.73
CA CYS A 99 -10.29 5.41 -0.87
C CYS A 99 -9.19 4.63 -1.59
N ALA A 100 -9.55 3.59 -2.35
CA ALA A 100 -8.63 2.80 -3.15
C ALA A 100 -9.24 2.55 -4.54
N ALA A 101 -8.39 2.39 -5.54
CA ALA A 101 -8.84 2.10 -6.89
C ALA A 101 -7.87 1.13 -7.56
N GLY A 102 -8.42 0.17 -8.29
CA GLY A 102 -7.65 -0.81 -9.04
C GLY A 102 -7.45 -0.40 -10.50
N VAL A 103 -6.76 -1.26 -11.24
CA VAL A 103 -6.57 -1.06 -12.68
C VAL A 103 -7.92 -1.13 -13.41
N THR A 104 -8.78 -2.05 -12.97
CA THR A 104 -10.16 -2.16 -13.44
C THR A 104 -11.10 -2.36 -12.24
N PRO A 105 -12.41 -2.07 -12.37
CA PRO A 105 -13.36 -2.39 -11.30
C PRO A 105 -13.34 -3.87 -10.92
N GLU A 106 -13.21 -4.76 -11.89
CA GLU A 106 -13.17 -6.21 -11.63
C GLU A 106 -11.94 -6.63 -10.85
N SER A 107 -10.75 -6.13 -11.20
CA SER A 107 -9.52 -6.47 -10.47
C SER A 107 -9.48 -5.84 -9.09
N HIS A 108 -10.07 -4.66 -8.93
CA HIS A 108 -10.26 -4.02 -7.63
C HIS A 108 -11.09 -4.93 -6.70
N GLU A 109 -12.26 -5.37 -7.17
CA GLU A 109 -13.13 -6.26 -6.38
C GLU A 109 -12.46 -7.61 -6.09
N ALA A 110 -11.74 -8.17 -7.06
CA ALA A 110 -11.01 -9.43 -6.87
C ALA A 110 -9.97 -9.30 -5.75
N ALA A 111 -9.23 -8.18 -5.72
CA ALA A 111 -8.24 -7.92 -4.67
C ALA A 111 -8.92 -7.79 -3.30
N LEU A 112 -10.05 -7.09 -3.22
CA LEU A 112 -10.79 -6.95 -1.96
C LEU A 112 -11.26 -8.30 -1.43
N VAL A 113 -11.76 -9.18 -2.31
CA VAL A 113 -12.16 -10.54 -1.92
C VAL A 113 -10.96 -11.32 -1.37
N THR A 114 -9.83 -11.28 -2.06
CA THR A 114 -8.60 -11.95 -1.61
C THR A 114 -8.15 -11.43 -0.26
N MET A 115 -8.17 -10.12 -0.06
CA MET A 115 -7.78 -9.51 1.21
C MET A 115 -8.70 -9.95 2.36
N ARG A 116 -10.02 -10.01 2.12
CA ARG A 116 -10.96 -10.52 3.12
C ARG A 116 -10.64 -11.95 3.52
N MET A 117 -10.31 -12.80 2.54
CA MET A 117 -9.93 -14.20 2.82
C MET A 117 -8.65 -14.29 3.64
N CYS A 118 -7.76 -13.33 3.53
CA CYS A 118 -6.51 -13.26 4.28
C CYS A 118 -6.63 -12.46 5.57
N GLN A 119 -7.85 -12.22 6.05
CA GLN A 119 -8.14 -11.53 7.31
C GLN A 119 -7.77 -10.05 7.33
N VAL A 120 -7.73 -9.41 6.18
CA VAL A 120 -7.67 -7.95 6.07
C VAL A 120 -9.11 -7.44 6.11
N GLU A 121 -9.36 -6.47 6.98
CA GLU A 121 -10.68 -5.86 7.07
C GLU A 121 -10.90 -4.89 5.91
N VAL A 122 -11.99 -5.06 5.19
CA VAL A 122 -12.34 -4.20 4.05
C VAL A 122 -13.62 -3.44 4.39
N GLY A 123 -13.48 -2.12 4.45
CA GLY A 123 -14.60 -1.21 4.72
C GLY A 123 -15.06 -0.45 3.50
#